data_5f095d9f39e09735bfcff6980e36654d
#
_entry.id   5f095d9f39e09735bfcff6980e36654d
#
_cell.length_a   1.000
_cell.length_b   1.000
_cell.length_c   1.000
_cell.angle_alpha   90.00
_cell.angle_beta   90.00
_cell.angle_gamma   90.00
#
_symmetry.space_group_name_H-M   'P 1'
#
loop_
_entity.id
_entity.type
_entity.pdbx_description
1 polymer ?
#
loop_
_entity_poly.entity_id
_entity_poly.type
_entity_poly.pdbx_seq_one_letter_code
_entity_poly.pdbx_strand_id
1 'polypeptide(L)'
;DMKQIPKTAKQIIALLLVVVMFAAFNLSMYMLLTGRLSNNFSDATQAKMIDVSKFLPHEDGSDLAHIESSLKLTENLPVLDGAAALVPVYASIIENVYPKGSVTYEGGIFSDDNYYGENFAEDSKMQYKNTVRGYQAIVDGTTDILFCAAPSAEQKQYAEEKGVELVYVPVGLEAFVFFVNENNPVDNLTTEQIRDIY
;
A
#
# COMPACT_ATOMS: atom_id res chain seq x y z
N ASP A 1 10.09 -41.79 51.46
CA ASP A 1 11.46 -41.24 51.38
C ASP A 1 11.56 -40.28 50.23
N MET A 2 11.36 -39.00 50.51
CA MET A 2 11.69 -37.95 49.53
C MET A 2 13.22 -37.82 49.46
N LYS A 3 13.81 -38.43 48.41
CA LYS A 3 15.23 -38.25 48.14
C LYS A 3 15.60 -36.78 48.12
N GLN A 4 16.38 -36.32 49.08
CA GLN A 4 16.81 -34.94 49.11
C GLN A 4 17.70 -34.66 47.88
N ILE A 5 17.27 -33.70 47.06
CA ILE A 5 18.02 -33.25 45.89
C ILE A 5 19.41 -32.73 46.31
N PRO A 6 20.51 -33.18 45.73
CA PRO A 6 21.86 -32.75 46.07
C PRO A 6 22.01 -31.22 45.95
N LYS A 7 22.85 -30.64 46.79
CA LYS A 7 23.04 -29.18 46.80
C LYS A 7 23.49 -28.60 45.42
N THR A 8 24.33 -29.34 44.71
CA THR A 8 24.76 -29.04 43.33
C THR A 8 23.61 -29.08 42.34
N ALA A 9 22.69 -30.04 42.46
CA ALA A 9 21.55 -30.12 41.58
C ALA A 9 20.57 -28.94 41.82
N LYS A 10 20.41 -28.51 43.09
CA LYS A 10 19.62 -27.31 43.42
C LYS A 10 20.22 -26.06 42.83
N GLN A 11 21.56 -25.93 42.82
CA GLN A 11 22.26 -24.79 42.23
C GLN A 11 22.11 -24.77 40.69
N ILE A 12 22.21 -25.93 40.04
CA ILE A 12 22.00 -26.05 38.60
C ILE A 12 20.55 -25.70 38.22
N ILE A 13 19.58 -26.20 38.97
CA ILE A 13 18.16 -25.87 38.75
C ILE A 13 17.90 -24.37 38.95
N ALA A 14 18.47 -23.78 39.97
CA ALA A 14 18.34 -22.32 40.20
C ALA A 14 18.94 -21.51 39.03
N LEU A 15 20.09 -21.90 38.53
CA LEU A 15 20.74 -21.27 37.39
C LEU A 15 19.89 -21.39 36.12
N LEU A 16 19.35 -22.58 35.86
CA LEU A 16 18.45 -22.82 34.71
C LEU A 16 17.18 -21.97 34.80
N LEU A 17 16.59 -21.84 35.99
CA LEU A 17 15.43 -20.98 36.20
C LEU A 17 15.75 -19.49 35.91
N VAL A 18 16.91 -19.03 36.33
CA VAL A 18 17.34 -17.64 36.03
C VAL A 18 17.49 -17.44 34.52
N VAL A 19 18.11 -18.40 33.82
CA VAL A 19 18.28 -18.32 32.36
C VAL A 19 16.94 -18.32 31.64
N VAL A 20 16.02 -19.22 32.06
CA VAL A 20 14.66 -19.30 31.49
C VAL A 20 13.89 -17.99 31.74
N MET A 21 13.96 -17.45 32.95
CA MET A 21 13.32 -16.16 33.28
C MET A 21 13.87 -15.01 32.43
N PHE A 22 15.19 -14.97 32.26
CA PHE A 22 15.83 -13.96 31.43
C PHE A 22 15.45 -14.08 29.95
N ALA A 23 15.41 -15.31 29.43
CA ALA A 23 14.95 -15.56 28.06
C ALA A 23 13.48 -15.19 27.86
N ALA A 24 12.60 -15.56 28.81
CA ALA A 24 11.20 -15.19 28.77
C ALA A 24 10.97 -13.68 28.86
N PHE A 25 11.74 -12.97 29.71
CA PHE A 25 11.69 -11.51 29.80
C PHE A 25 12.11 -10.85 28.46
N ASN A 26 13.23 -11.30 27.88
CA ASN A 26 13.67 -10.76 26.59
C ASN A 26 12.68 -11.05 25.47
N LEU A 27 12.08 -12.25 25.43
CA LEU A 27 11.07 -12.60 24.44
C LEU A 27 9.79 -11.75 24.63
N SER A 28 9.36 -11.54 25.89
CA SER A 28 8.20 -10.70 26.18
C SER A 28 8.47 -9.24 25.80
N MET A 29 9.67 -8.72 26.09
CA MET A 29 10.07 -7.38 25.71
C MET A 29 10.14 -7.24 24.19
N TYR A 30 10.70 -8.22 23.49
CA TYR A 30 10.73 -8.26 22.03
C TYR A 30 9.32 -8.25 21.44
N MET A 31 8.41 -9.10 21.92
CA MET A 31 7.01 -9.13 21.48
C MET A 31 6.28 -7.81 21.76
N LEU A 32 6.56 -7.18 22.89
CA LEU A 32 5.94 -5.90 23.29
C LEU A 32 6.44 -4.74 22.42
N LEU A 33 7.72 -4.73 22.08
CA LEU A 33 8.32 -3.73 21.22
C LEU A 33 7.93 -3.94 19.75
N THR A 34 7.99 -5.17 19.24
CA THR A 34 7.60 -5.48 17.87
C THR A 34 6.08 -5.38 17.68
N GLY A 35 5.28 -5.80 18.66
CA GLY A 35 3.84 -5.61 18.65
C GLY A 35 3.42 -4.14 18.67
N ARG A 36 4.09 -3.28 19.47
CA ARG A 36 3.86 -1.83 19.44
C ARG A 36 4.28 -1.20 18.12
N LEU A 37 5.42 -1.59 17.58
CA LEU A 37 5.89 -1.09 16.28
C LEU A 37 4.98 -1.59 15.16
N SER A 38 4.56 -2.85 15.20
CA SER A 38 3.61 -3.42 14.23
C SER A 38 2.23 -2.75 14.32
N ASN A 39 1.70 -2.56 15.53
CA ASN A 39 0.39 -1.92 15.70
C ASN A 39 0.41 -0.45 15.29
N ASN A 40 1.46 0.30 15.65
CA ASN A 40 1.59 1.69 15.22
C ASN A 40 1.78 1.81 13.71
N PHE A 41 2.49 0.86 13.11
CA PHE A 41 2.67 0.81 11.66
C PHE A 41 1.40 0.33 10.96
N SER A 42 0.69 -0.65 11.52
CA SER A 42 -0.58 -1.14 10.97
C SER A 42 -1.68 -0.09 11.06
N ASP A 43 -1.78 0.68 12.15
CA ASP A 43 -2.75 1.76 12.29
C ASP A 43 -2.48 2.91 11.31
N ALA A 44 -1.21 3.26 11.09
CA ALA A 44 -0.83 4.27 10.10
C ALA A 44 -1.05 3.79 8.65
N THR A 45 -0.94 2.51 8.41
CA THR A 45 -1.09 1.89 7.08
C THR A 45 -2.49 1.34 6.84
N GLN A 46 -3.27 1.08 7.88
CA GLN A 46 -4.72 0.79 7.81
C GLN A 46 -5.55 2.07 7.63
N ALA A 47 -4.95 3.25 7.81
CA ALA A 47 -5.60 4.48 7.41
C ALA A 47 -5.96 4.37 5.93
N LYS A 48 -7.25 4.42 5.64
CA LYS A 48 -7.78 4.40 4.27
C LYS A 48 -7.13 5.55 3.51
N MET A 49 -6.22 5.25 2.60
CA MET A 49 -5.44 6.26 1.87
C MET A 49 -6.35 7.10 0.98
N ILE A 50 -7.43 6.50 0.49
CA ILE A 50 -8.46 7.16 -0.31
C ILE A 50 -9.79 6.43 -0.11
N ASP A 51 -10.88 7.16 -0.13
CA ASP A 51 -12.22 6.60 -0.21
C ASP A 51 -12.61 6.40 -1.67
N VAL A 52 -12.29 5.22 -2.21
CA VAL A 52 -12.52 4.89 -3.62
C VAL A 52 -14.01 4.95 -3.98
N SER A 53 -14.90 4.69 -3.01
CA SER A 53 -16.35 4.75 -3.25
C SER A 53 -16.86 6.12 -3.70
N LYS A 54 -16.10 7.19 -3.44
CA LYS A 54 -16.40 8.55 -3.92
C LYS A 54 -15.99 8.80 -5.36
N PHE A 55 -15.22 7.89 -5.95
CA PHE A 55 -14.64 8.03 -7.28
C PHE A 55 -15.02 6.85 -8.19
N LEU A 56 -16.19 6.27 -7.98
CA LEU A 56 -16.67 5.19 -8.83
C LEU A 56 -17.26 5.75 -10.12
N PRO A 57 -16.77 5.31 -11.29
CA PRO A 57 -17.29 5.78 -12.57
C PRO A 57 -18.76 5.37 -12.76
N HIS A 58 -19.52 6.27 -13.36
CA HIS A 58 -20.94 6.10 -13.72
C HIS A 58 -21.92 5.95 -12.55
N GLU A 59 -21.45 6.19 -11.32
CA GLU A 59 -22.28 6.18 -10.13
C GLU A 59 -22.78 7.60 -9.77
N ASP A 60 -24.03 7.67 -9.35
CA ASP A 60 -24.61 8.93 -8.91
C ASP A 60 -23.91 9.46 -7.66
N GLY A 61 -23.50 10.72 -7.68
CA GLY A 61 -22.79 11.36 -6.57
C GLY A 61 -21.28 11.10 -6.53
N SER A 62 -20.71 10.54 -7.58
CA SER A 62 -19.26 10.42 -7.74
C SER A 62 -18.60 11.80 -7.85
N ASP A 63 -17.45 11.97 -7.16
CA ASP A 63 -16.65 13.21 -7.17
C ASP A 63 -15.72 13.31 -8.40
N LEU A 64 -16.05 12.64 -9.50
CA LEU A 64 -15.24 12.60 -10.71
C LEU A 64 -15.45 13.83 -11.60
N ALA A 65 -14.37 14.24 -12.26
CA ALA A 65 -14.46 15.26 -13.29
C ALA A 65 -15.20 14.74 -14.53
N HIS A 66 -16.24 15.43 -14.91
CA HIS A 66 -16.93 15.17 -16.17
C HIS A 66 -16.32 16.02 -17.27
N ILE A 67 -15.73 15.35 -18.26
CA ILE A 67 -15.05 15.99 -19.39
C ILE A 67 -15.66 15.48 -20.69
N GLU A 68 -16.02 16.37 -21.59
CA GLU A 68 -16.47 15.94 -22.92
C GLU A 68 -15.28 15.33 -23.67
N SER A 69 -15.36 14.02 -23.91
CA SER A 69 -14.37 13.28 -24.70
C SER A 69 -15.00 12.77 -25.99
N SER A 70 -14.33 13.02 -27.09
CA SER A 70 -14.68 12.42 -28.40
C SER A 70 -14.26 10.94 -28.48
N LEU A 71 -13.32 10.52 -27.66
CA LEU A 71 -12.90 9.12 -27.58
C LEU A 71 -13.93 8.35 -26.75
N LYS A 72 -14.50 7.29 -27.35
CA LYS A 72 -15.35 6.33 -26.66
C LYS A 72 -14.89 4.94 -27.05
N LEU A 73 -14.55 4.13 -26.05
CA LEU A 73 -14.21 2.74 -26.22
C LEU A 73 -15.44 1.89 -25.94
N THR A 74 -15.70 0.91 -26.77
CA THR A 74 -16.87 0.01 -26.65
C THR A 74 -16.47 -1.46 -26.51
N GLU A 75 -15.27 -1.79 -26.91
CA GLU A 75 -14.72 -3.16 -26.90
C GLU A 75 -13.21 -3.13 -26.61
N ASN A 76 -12.66 -4.25 -26.20
CA ASN A 76 -11.24 -4.40 -25.85
C ASN A 76 -10.77 -3.34 -24.83
N LEU A 77 -11.58 -3.14 -23.80
CA LEU A 77 -11.34 -2.12 -22.78
C LEU A 77 -10.11 -2.49 -21.94
N PRO A 78 -9.06 -1.66 -21.93
CA PRO A 78 -7.92 -1.85 -21.02
C PRO A 78 -8.35 -1.85 -19.54
N VAL A 79 -7.68 -2.67 -18.74
CA VAL A 79 -7.81 -2.64 -17.29
C VAL A 79 -6.90 -1.54 -16.75
N LEU A 80 -7.48 -0.56 -16.05
CA LEU A 80 -6.77 0.56 -15.43
C LEU A 80 -6.59 0.31 -13.94
N ASP A 81 -5.40 0.61 -13.44
CA ASP A 81 -5.02 0.49 -12.03
C ASP A 81 -4.11 1.65 -11.66
N GLY A 82 -3.87 1.90 -10.38
CA GLY A 82 -2.98 2.98 -10.00
C GLY A 82 -2.79 3.21 -8.51
N ALA A 83 -1.92 4.15 -8.21
CA ALA A 83 -1.68 4.64 -6.87
C ALA A 83 -2.88 5.42 -6.33
N ALA A 84 -3.04 5.45 -5.00
CA ALA A 84 -4.14 6.11 -4.32
C ALA A 84 -4.37 7.56 -4.77
N ALA A 85 -3.30 8.34 -4.91
CA ALA A 85 -3.37 9.74 -5.34
C ALA A 85 -3.90 9.91 -6.78
N LEU A 86 -3.82 8.88 -7.62
CA LEU A 86 -4.19 8.93 -9.03
C LEU A 86 -5.54 8.25 -9.32
N VAL A 87 -6.22 7.71 -8.31
CA VAL A 87 -7.58 7.15 -8.45
C VAL A 87 -8.52 8.12 -9.16
N PRO A 88 -8.63 9.41 -8.76
CA PRO A 88 -9.54 10.33 -9.43
C PRO A 88 -9.19 10.54 -10.92
N VAL A 89 -7.91 10.41 -11.29
CA VAL A 89 -7.46 10.61 -12.68
C VAL A 89 -7.91 9.46 -13.57
N TYR A 90 -7.54 8.21 -13.23
CA TYR A 90 -7.91 7.10 -14.11
C TYR A 90 -9.38 6.71 -14.01
N ALA A 91 -10.02 6.94 -12.86
CA ALA A 91 -11.46 6.80 -12.73
C ALA A 91 -12.22 7.82 -13.62
N SER A 92 -11.74 9.08 -13.71
CA SER A 92 -12.31 10.07 -14.65
C SER A 92 -12.10 9.68 -16.12
N ILE A 93 -11.02 9.00 -16.46
CA ILE A 93 -10.85 8.45 -17.80
C ILE A 93 -11.94 7.42 -18.09
N ILE A 94 -12.18 6.48 -17.17
CA ILE A 94 -13.24 5.48 -17.31
C ILE A 94 -14.61 6.15 -17.43
N GLU A 95 -14.92 7.11 -16.55
CA GLU A 95 -16.17 7.87 -16.57
C GLU A 95 -16.49 8.46 -17.96
N ASN A 96 -15.45 9.00 -18.59
CA ASN A 96 -15.63 9.77 -19.83
C ASN A 96 -15.39 8.96 -21.12
N VAL A 97 -14.75 7.80 -21.04
CA VAL A 97 -14.29 7.03 -22.23
C VAL A 97 -14.92 5.65 -22.32
N TYR A 98 -15.23 5.02 -21.19
CA TYR A 98 -15.71 3.64 -21.14
C TYR A 98 -17.25 3.58 -21.09
N PRO A 99 -17.87 2.47 -21.50
CA PRO A 99 -19.32 2.30 -21.34
C PRO A 99 -19.71 2.07 -19.90
N LYS A 100 -20.95 2.41 -19.56
CA LYS A 100 -21.55 2.06 -18.27
C LYS A 100 -21.50 0.55 -18.03
N GLY A 101 -21.25 0.14 -16.80
CA GLY A 101 -21.13 -1.27 -16.42
C GLY A 101 -19.75 -1.88 -16.67
N SER A 102 -18.74 -1.08 -17.08
CA SER A 102 -17.36 -1.55 -17.21
C SER A 102 -16.64 -1.69 -15.86
N VAL A 103 -17.22 -1.15 -14.80
CA VAL A 103 -16.65 -1.20 -13.44
C VAL A 103 -17.63 -1.89 -12.51
N THR A 104 -17.13 -2.86 -11.75
CA THR A 104 -17.85 -3.56 -10.70
C THR A 104 -17.06 -3.44 -9.41
N TYR A 105 -17.59 -2.65 -8.48
CA TYR A 105 -17.00 -2.44 -7.16
C TYR A 105 -17.70 -3.33 -6.13
N GLU A 106 -16.93 -4.10 -5.38
CA GLU A 106 -17.44 -5.08 -4.40
C GLU A 106 -17.36 -4.57 -2.95
N GLY A 107 -16.89 -3.36 -2.78
CA GLY A 107 -16.76 -2.72 -1.47
C GLY A 107 -15.38 -2.82 -0.86
N GLY A 108 -15.19 -2.06 0.22
CA GLY A 108 -13.96 -2.10 1.00
C GLY A 108 -14.01 -3.24 2.01
N ILE A 109 -13.07 -4.17 1.93
CA ILE A 109 -12.85 -5.23 2.93
C ILE A 109 -11.45 -5.07 3.47
N PHE A 110 -11.34 -4.73 4.77
CA PHE A 110 -10.06 -4.79 5.48
C PHE A 110 -9.87 -6.20 5.99
N SER A 111 -9.01 -6.96 5.32
CA SER A 111 -8.53 -8.26 5.79
C SER A 111 -7.01 -8.22 5.89
N ASP A 112 -6.43 -9.13 6.67
CA ASP A 112 -4.98 -9.26 6.80
C ASP A 112 -4.28 -9.49 5.45
N ASP A 113 -5.01 -10.05 4.48
CA ASP A 113 -4.53 -10.35 3.13
C ASP A 113 -4.76 -9.20 2.13
N ASN A 114 -5.71 -8.30 2.39
CA ASN A 114 -6.03 -7.15 1.53
C ASN A 114 -5.77 -5.82 2.24
N TYR A 115 -4.53 -5.46 2.27
CA TYR A 115 -4.00 -4.31 3.00
C TYR A 115 -4.60 -2.94 2.63
N TYR A 116 -5.19 -2.83 1.44
CA TYR A 116 -5.77 -1.57 0.95
C TYR A 116 -7.29 -1.56 0.93
N GLY A 117 -7.91 -2.67 1.23
CA GLY A 117 -9.34 -2.75 1.55
C GLY A 117 -10.33 -2.40 0.47
N GLU A 118 -9.92 -2.16 -0.75
CA GLU A 118 -10.82 -1.82 -1.85
C GLU A 118 -10.85 -2.94 -2.87
N ASN A 119 -12.01 -3.54 -3.08
CA ASN A 119 -12.16 -4.68 -3.97
C ASN A 119 -13.00 -4.32 -5.19
N PHE A 120 -12.51 -4.77 -6.32
CA PHE A 120 -13.21 -4.76 -7.60
C PHE A 120 -13.31 -6.19 -8.10
N ALA A 121 -14.37 -6.50 -8.84
CA ALA A 121 -14.50 -7.78 -9.50
C ALA A 121 -13.32 -8.03 -10.45
N GLU A 122 -12.99 -9.30 -10.68
CA GLU A 122 -11.82 -9.68 -11.49
C GLU A 122 -11.91 -9.15 -12.92
N ASP A 123 -13.11 -9.08 -13.49
CA ASP A 123 -13.38 -8.57 -14.84
C ASP A 123 -13.57 -7.05 -14.91
N SER A 124 -13.61 -6.37 -13.76
CA SER A 124 -13.74 -4.91 -13.67
C SER A 124 -12.61 -4.20 -14.40
N LYS A 125 -12.93 -3.16 -15.16
CA LYS A 125 -11.95 -2.37 -15.92
C LYS A 125 -11.26 -1.30 -15.08
N MET A 126 -11.71 -1.12 -13.85
CA MET A 126 -11.03 -0.37 -12.81
C MET A 126 -10.54 -1.33 -11.73
N GLN A 127 -9.27 -1.21 -11.37
CA GLN A 127 -8.66 -1.91 -10.26
C GLN A 127 -7.99 -0.90 -9.31
N TYR A 128 -7.76 -1.29 -8.08
CA TYR A 128 -7.00 -0.52 -7.12
C TYR A 128 -6.08 -1.44 -6.31
N LYS A 129 -4.87 -1.60 -6.78
CA LYS A 129 -3.84 -2.42 -6.13
C LYS A 129 -2.71 -1.58 -5.53
N ASN A 130 -2.81 -0.24 -5.68
CA ASN A 130 -1.78 0.71 -5.28
C ASN A 130 -0.42 0.45 -5.98
N THR A 131 0.65 1.18 -5.60
CA THR A 131 1.89 1.23 -6.37
C THR A 131 2.58 -0.14 -6.47
N VAL A 132 2.85 -0.81 -5.34
CA VAL A 132 3.65 -2.05 -5.34
C VAL A 132 2.94 -3.19 -6.05
N ARG A 133 1.70 -3.47 -5.68
CA ARG A 133 0.91 -4.53 -6.28
C ARG A 133 0.49 -4.18 -7.73
N GLY A 134 0.30 -2.89 -8.02
CA GLY A 134 0.02 -2.40 -9.37
C GLY A 134 1.19 -2.69 -10.32
N TYR A 135 2.44 -2.48 -9.89
CA TYR A 135 3.60 -2.87 -10.69
C TYR A 135 3.71 -4.39 -10.90
N GLN A 136 3.37 -5.18 -9.90
CA GLN A 136 3.28 -6.63 -10.06
C GLN A 136 2.19 -7.00 -11.08
N ALA A 137 1.01 -6.38 -10.95
CA ALA A 137 -0.14 -6.67 -11.81
C ALA A 137 0.10 -6.33 -13.29
N ILE A 138 0.77 -5.20 -13.60
CA ILE A 138 1.08 -4.84 -14.98
C ILE A 138 2.17 -5.77 -15.58
N VAL A 139 3.15 -6.19 -14.78
CA VAL A 139 4.18 -7.14 -15.21
C VAL A 139 3.60 -8.55 -15.39
N ASP A 140 2.66 -8.95 -14.52
CA ASP A 140 1.98 -10.25 -14.63
C ASP A 140 0.82 -10.26 -15.65
N GLY A 141 0.52 -9.11 -16.28
CA GLY A 141 -0.48 -9.01 -17.36
C GLY A 141 -1.94 -9.00 -16.88
N THR A 142 -2.19 -8.68 -15.61
CA THR A 142 -3.55 -8.52 -15.04
C THR A 142 -4.03 -7.07 -15.01
N THR A 143 -3.17 -6.15 -15.39
CA THR A 143 -3.43 -4.71 -15.58
C THR A 143 -2.78 -4.29 -16.89
N ASP A 144 -3.49 -3.48 -17.69
CA ASP A 144 -2.97 -3.02 -18.99
C ASP A 144 -2.32 -1.65 -18.89
N ILE A 145 -2.83 -0.77 -18.03
CA ILE A 145 -2.30 0.60 -17.83
C ILE A 145 -2.26 0.90 -16.33
N LEU A 146 -1.08 1.25 -15.82
CA LEU A 146 -0.84 1.59 -14.43
C LEU A 146 -0.54 3.09 -14.28
N PHE A 147 -1.35 3.78 -13.47
CA PHE A 147 -1.16 5.18 -13.12
C PHE A 147 -0.39 5.30 -11.80
N CYS A 148 0.88 5.66 -11.86
CA CYS A 148 1.72 5.72 -10.67
C CYS A 148 2.97 6.59 -10.90
N ALA A 149 3.76 6.78 -9.84
CA ALA A 149 5.09 7.33 -9.94
C ALA A 149 6.05 6.38 -10.70
N ALA A 150 7.21 6.89 -11.10
CA ALA A 150 8.24 6.09 -11.74
C ALA A 150 8.63 4.87 -10.90
N PRO A 151 8.98 3.73 -11.54
CA PRO A 151 9.31 2.49 -10.83
C PRO A 151 10.61 2.59 -10.03
N SER A 152 10.66 1.86 -8.93
CA SER A 152 11.90 1.62 -8.20
C SER A 152 12.85 0.67 -8.97
N ALA A 153 14.08 0.53 -8.47
CA ALA A 153 15.04 -0.41 -9.05
C ALA A 153 14.53 -1.86 -8.99
N GLU A 154 13.90 -2.25 -7.88
CA GLU A 154 13.34 -3.59 -7.66
C GLU A 154 12.17 -3.87 -8.62
N GLN A 155 11.32 -2.89 -8.88
CA GLN A 155 10.20 -3.02 -9.81
C GLN A 155 10.69 -3.17 -11.26
N LYS A 156 11.75 -2.45 -11.64
CA LYS A 156 12.39 -2.61 -12.95
C LYS A 156 13.02 -3.99 -13.08
N GLN A 157 13.76 -4.43 -12.07
CA GLN A 157 14.36 -5.76 -12.05
C GLN A 157 13.30 -6.85 -12.18
N TYR A 158 12.17 -6.73 -11.47
CA TYR A 158 11.06 -7.68 -11.59
C TYR A 158 10.52 -7.78 -13.02
N ALA A 159 10.35 -6.65 -13.70
CA ALA A 159 9.93 -6.65 -15.11
C ALA A 159 10.98 -7.29 -16.02
N GLU A 160 12.26 -7.01 -15.82
CA GLU A 160 13.37 -7.62 -16.57
C GLU A 160 13.42 -9.14 -16.37
N GLU A 161 13.29 -9.63 -15.14
CA GLU A 161 13.26 -11.06 -14.81
C GLU A 161 12.09 -11.80 -15.48
N LYS A 162 10.96 -11.11 -15.66
CA LYS A 162 9.79 -11.61 -16.37
C LYS A 162 9.86 -11.43 -17.90
N GLY A 163 10.87 -10.73 -18.39
CA GLY A 163 11.02 -10.41 -19.82
C GLY A 163 9.96 -9.43 -20.35
N VAL A 164 9.42 -8.58 -19.47
CA VAL A 164 8.40 -7.57 -19.80
C VAL A 164 9.07 -6.22 -19.99
N GLU A 165 8.84 -5.60 -21.13
CA GLU A 165 9.24 -4.23 -21.41
C GLU A 165 8.09 -3.28 -21.05
N LEU A 166 8.32 -2.40 -20.06
CA LEU A 166 7.35 -1.39 -19.63
C LEU A 166 7.54 -0.10 -20.42
N VAL A 167 6.46 0.41 -21.00
CA VAL A 167 6.43 1.69 -21.70
C VAL A 167 5.95 2.78 -20.72
N TYR A 168 6.71 3.86 -20.59
CA TYR A 168 6.41 4.96 -19.67
C TYR A 168 5.94 6.19 -20.44
N VAL A 169 4.74 6.66 -20.12
CA VAL A 169 4.16 7.87 -20.72
C VAL A 169 3.91 8.89 -19.59
N PRO A 170 4.63 10.02 -19.56
CA PRO A 170 4.38 11.05 -18.56
C PRO A 170 3.02 11.73 -18.82
N VAL A 171 2.14 11.72 -17.82
CA VAL A 171 0.78 12.31 -17.90
C VAL A 171 0.66 13.61 -17.11
N GLY A 172 1.61 13.91 -16.20
CA GLY A 172 1.56 15.09 -15.36
C GLY A 172 2.78 15.21 -14.46
N LEU A 173 2.79 16.25 -13.65
CA LEU A 173 3.78 16.50 -12.61
C LEU A 173 3.10 16.48 -11.26
N GLU A 174 3.72 15.84 -10.30
CA GLU A 174 3.32 15.83 -8.89
C GLU A 174 4.21 16.78 -8.10
N ALA A 175 3.61 17.59 -7.24
CA ALA A 175 4.33 18.44 -6.31
C ALA A 175 4.42 17.75 -4.95
N PHE A 176 5.64 17.48 -4.49
CA PHE A 176 5.88 17.01 -3.13
C PHE A 176 6.02 18.21 -2.21
N VAL A 177 5.18 18.29 -1.18
CA VAL A 177 5.17 19.39 -0.22
C VAL A 177 5.42 18.89 1.19
N PHE A 178 6.21 19.65 1.93
CA PHE A 178 6.41 19.44 3.36
C PHE A 178 5.59 20.49 4.12
N PHE A 179 4.89 20.08 5.15
CA PHE A 179 4.22 20.99 6.06
C PHE A 179 4.57 20.64 7.49
N VAL A 180 4.65 21.65 8.30
CA VAL A 180 4.96 21.55 9.72
C VAL A 180 3.82 22.17 10.53
N ASN A 181 3.78 21.89 11.83
CA ASN A 181 2.85 22.57 12.72
C ASN A 181 3.07 24.09 12.69
N GLU A 182 2.00 24.89 12.77
CA GLU A 182 2.05 26.36 12.73
C GLU A 182 2.96 26.98 13.79
N ASN A 183 3.19 26.29 14.93
CA ASN A 183 4.08 26.73 16.00
C ASN A 183 5.53 26.25 15.81
N ASN A 184 5.86 25.60 14.68
CA ASN A 184 7.22 25.19 14.42
C ASN A 184 8.07 26.42 14.03
N PRO A 185 9.24 26.63 14.69
CA PRO A 185 10.08 27.77 14.40
C PRO A 185 10.82 27.67 13.05
N VAL A 186 10.72 26.52 12.35
CA VAL A 186 11.38 26.30 11.07
C VAL A 186 10.41 26.67 9.94
N ASP A 187 10.70 27.74 9.24
CA ASP A 187 9.88 28.25 8.14
C ASP A 187 10.25 27.64 6.77
N ASN A 188 11.51 27.19 6.62
CA ASN A 188 11.98 26.56 5.39
C ASN A 188 13.16 25.63 5.66
N LEU A 189 13.42 24.74 4.72
CA LEU A 189 14.56 23.82 4.72
C LEU A 189 15.22 23.83 3.33
N THR A 190 16.53 23.76 3.29
CA THR A 190 17.24 23.51 2.04
C THR A 190 17.11 22.06 1.63
N THR A 191 17.32 21.76 0.35
CA THR A 191 17.31 20.37 -0.15
C THR A 191 18.36 19.50 0.56
N GLU A 192 19.48 20.09 0.97
CA GLU A 192 20.54 19.38 1.72
C GLU A 192 20.05 19.02 3.12
N GLN A 193 19.43 19.96 3.84
CA GLN A 193 18.85 19.70 5.16
C GLN A 193 17.75 18.64 5.10
N ILE A 194 16.90 18.66 4.07
CA ILE A 194 15.89 17.63 3.87
C ILE A 194 16.56 16.26 3.67
N ARG A 195 17.62 16.21 2.86
CA ARG A 195 18.38 14.98 2.60
C ARG A 195 19.09 14.44 3.83
N ASP A 196 19.50 15.31 4.77
CA ASP A 196 20.13 14.92 6.02
C ASP A 196 19.12 14.39 7.06
N ILE A 197 17.83 14.70 6.89
CA ILE A 197 16.73 14.20 7.75
C ILE A 197 16.30 12.79 7.32
N TYR A 198 16.38 12.45 6.05
CA TYR A 198 15.96 11.17 5.46
C TYR A 198 17.14 10.23 5.18
#